data_fddebb21e34a0d9707ae57c4e54a8c9f
#
_entry.id   fddebb21e34a0d9707ae57c4e54a8c9f
#
_cell.length_a   1.000
_cell.length_b   1.000
_cell.length_c   1.000
_cell.angle_alpha   90.00
_cell.angle_beta   90.00
_cell.angle_gamma   90.00
#
_symmetry.space_group_name_H-M   'P 1'
#
loop_
_entity.id
_entity.type
_entity.pdbx_description
1 polymer ?
#
loop_
_entity_poly.entity_id
_entity_poly.type
_entity_poly.pdbx_seq_one_letter_code
_entity_poly.pdbx_strand_id
1 'polypeptide(L)'
;AIDYLSKYDSSKNNLIDVLKRKIFRMNISGIDKNKLINLIGNIIEKLEKNNFLDDRRYSMAKILSFSRQGKSKIFIHNYLIKKGIDKNEIQDYFNTFKINNNEWEMNAALLFAKKKNLIKSTDSYEKKLGKMARAGFNYELCKKVLG
;
A
#
# COMPACT_ATOMS: atom_id res chain seq x y z
N ALA A 1 -5.13 -4.47 -20.51
CA ALA A 1 -5.37 -3.68 -19.28
C ALA A 1 -6.56 -4.24 -18.49
N ILE A 2 -7.73 -4.40 -19.13
CA ILE A 2 -8.93 -4.94 -18.47
C ILE A 2 -8.70 -6.36 -17.95
N ASP A 3 -8.06 -7.23 -18.73
CA ASP A 3 -7.71 -8.59 -18.30
C ASP A 3 -6.84 -8.60 -17.05
N TYR A 4 -5.88 -7.69 -16.97
CA TYR A 4 -5.04 -7.53 -15.79
C TYR A 4 -5.86 -7.09 -14.59
N LEU A 5 -6.71 -6.08 -14.74
CA LEU A 5 -7.54 -5.53 -13.67
C LEU A 5 -8.62 -6.51 -13.18
N SER A 6 -9.05 -7.45 -14.04
CA SER A 6 -9.99 -8.51 -13.62
C SER A 6 -9.36 -9.50 -12.64
N LYS A 7 -8.03 -9.62 -12.68
CA LYS A 7 -7.26 -10.54 -11.83
C LYS A 7 -6.60 -9.85 -10.65
N TYR A 8 -6.17 -8.61 -10.85
CA TYR A 8 -5.34 -7.88 -9.88
C TYR A 8 -5.88 -6.47 -9.69
N ASP A 9 -6.16 -6.13 -8.45
CA ASP A 9 -6.42 -4.74 -8.11
C ASP A 9 -5.13 -3.94 -8.25
N SER A 10 -5.21 -2.72 -8.75
CA SER A 10 -4.01 -1.94 -9.08
C SER A 10 -4.24 -0.45 -8.95
N SER A 11 -3.19 0.27 -8.57
CA SER A 11 -3.13 1.71 -8.72
C SER A 11 -2.90 2.08 -10.19
N LYS A 12 -3.24 3.31 -10.55
CA LYS A 12 -3.03 3.86 -11.88
C LYS A 12 -1.58 3.75 -12.34
N ASN A 13 -0.63 4.23 -11.53
CA ASN A 13 0.78 4.21 -11.90
C ASN A 13 1.36 2.79 -11.96
N ASN A 14 0.91 1.89 -11.10
CA ASN A 14 1.31 0.49 -11.16
C ASN A 14 0.85 -0.16 -12.47
N LEU A 15 -0.36 0.11 -12.90
CA LEU A 15 -0.86 -0.40 -14.18
C LEU A 15 -0.09 0.17 -15.37
N ILE A 16 0.25 1.46 -15.35
CA ILE A 16 1.10 2.07 -16.37
C ILE A 16 2.43 1.33 -16.49
N ASP A 17 3.10 1.07 -15.37
CA ASP A 17 4.37 0.36 -15.33
C ASP A 17 4.25 -1.08 -15.86
N VAL A 18 3.19 -1.78 -15.50
CA VAL A 18 2.92 -3.14 -16.00
C VAL A 18 2.73 -3.13 -17.52
N LEU A 19 1.97 -2.18 -18.05
CA LEU A 19 1.72 -2.06 -19.49
C LEU A 19 2.99 -1.71 -20.25
N LYS A 20 3.80 -0.78 -19.75
CA LYS A 20 5.09 -0.42 -20.34
C LYS A 20 6.03 -1.62 -20.40
N ARG A 21 6.17 -2.35 -19.30
CA ARG A 21 7.02 -3.55 -19.25
C ARG A 21 6.57 -4.61 -20.25
N LYS A 22 5.26 -4.81 -20.39
CA LYS A 22 4.70 -5.75 -21.36
C LYS A 22 5.04 -5.32 -22.79
N ILE A 23 4.91 -4.03 -23.11
CA ILE A 23 5.23 -3.49 -24.44
C ILE A 23 6.72 -3.67 -24.76
N PHE A 24 7.63 -3.38 -23.81
CA PHE A 24 9.06 -3.57 -24.00
C PHE A 24 9.47 -5.02 -24.25
N ARG A 25 8.70 -5.98 -23.77
CA ARG A 25 8.93 -7.41 -23.98
C ARG A 25 8.34 -7.94 -25.31
N MET A 26 7.51 -7.15 -25.99
CA MET A 26 6.92 -7.56 -27.26
C MET A 26 7.96 -7.58 -28.37
N ASN A 27 7.89 -8.57 -29.25
CA ASN A 27 8.79 -8.70 -30.40
C ASN A 27 8.26 -7.90 -31.61
N ILE A 28 8.24 -6.57 -31.47
CA ILE A 28 7.80 -5.62 -32.49
C ILE A 28 8.82 -4.51 -32.68
N SER A 29 8.67 -3.71 -33.76
CA SER A 29 9.59 -2.59 -34.02
C SER A 29 9.55 -1.53 -32.91
N GLY A 30 10.65 -0.74 -32.76
CA GLY A 30 10.71 0.35 -31.81
C GLY A 30 9.66 1.44 -32.09
N ILE A 31 9.30 1.68 -33.37
CA ILE A 31 8.28 2.63 -33.75
C ILE A 31 6.89 2.16 -33.25
N ASP A 32 6.57 0.87 -33.41
CA ASP A 32 5.32 0.30 -32.95
C ASP A 32 5.23 0.29 -31.41
N LYS A 33 6.35 0.01 -30.71
CA LYS A 33 6.42 0.12 -29.26
C LYS A 33 6.12 1.54 -28.78
N ASN A 34 6.70 2.56 -29.42
CA ASN A 34 6.46 3.97 -29.10
C ASN A 34 5.00 4.36 -29.31
N LYS A 35 4.36 3.89 -30.40
CA LYS A 35 2.93 4.13 -30.63
C LYS A 35 2.07 3.53 -29.53
N LEU A 36 2.36 2.32 -29.09
CA LEU A 36 1.63 1.67 -27.99
C LEU A 36 1.83 2.40 -26.66
N ILE A 37 3.05 2.84 -26.36
CA ILE A 37 3.34 3.62 -25.14
C ILE A 37 2.55 4.93 -25.16
N ASN A 38 2.46 5.62 -26.29
CA ASN A 38 1.71 6.88 -26.43
C ASN A 38 0.20 6.68 -26.24
N LEU A 39 -0.33 5.48 -26.47
CA LEU A 39 -1.74 5.17 -26.26
C LEU A 39 -2.09 4.86 -24.82
N ILE A 40 -1.10 4.62 -23.95
CA ILE A 40 -1.33 4.26 -22.55
C ILE A 40 -2.16 5.34 -21.83
N GLY A 41 -1.83 6.61 -22.02
CA GLY A 41 -2.57 7.73 -21.41
C GLY A 41 -4.06 7.69 -21.70
N ASN A 42 -4.43 7.43 -22.96
CA ASN A 42 -5.82 7.33 -23.38
C ASN A 42 -6.54 6.13 -22.76
N ILE A 43 -5.84 5.00 -22.67
CA ILE A 43 -6.35 3.76 -22.06
C ILE A 43 -6.63 3.99 -20.57
N ILE A 44 -5.68 4.60 -19.87
CA ILE A 44 -5.82 4.91 -18.43
C ILE A 44 -7.00 5.84 -18.18
N GLU A 45 -7.14 6.91 -18.98
CA GLU A 45 -8.26 7.85 -18.87
C GLU A 45 -9.62 7.14 -19.02
N LYS A 46 -9.74 6.28 -20.01
CA LYS A 46 -10.95 5.48 -20.22
C LYS A 46 -11.25 4.55 -19.06
N LEU A 47 -10.23 3.91 -18.50
CA LEU A 47 -10.39 3.01 -17.37
C LEU A 47 -10.83 3.76 -16.10
N GLU A 48 -10.31 4.97 -15.89
CA GLU A 48 -10.75 5.83 -14.80
C GLU A 48 -12.21 6.26 -14.95
N LYS A 49 -12.59 6.69 -16.16
CA LYS A 49 -13.98 7.10 -16.46
C LYS A 49 -14.99 5.97 -16.24
N ASN A 50 -14.61 4.73 -16.53
CA ASN A 50 -15.48 3.56 -16.39
C ASN A 50 -15.32 2.86 -15.04
N ASN A 51 -14.65 3.46 -14.07
CA ASN A 51 -14.44 2.96 -12.72
C ASN A 51 -13.67 1.62 -12.65
N PHE A 52 -12.91 1.27 -13.68
CA PHE A 52 -11.97 0.13 -13.63
C PHE A 52 -10.69 0.46 -12.89
N LEU A 53 -10.33 1.74 -12.79
CA LEU A 53 -9.19 2.26 -12.05
C LEU A 53 -9.66 3.35 -11.10
N ASP A 54 -9.26 3.23 -9.83
CA ASP A 54 -9.58 4.20 -8.79
C ASP A 54 -8.52 4.09 -7.69
N ASP A 55 -7.58 5.04 -7.66
CA ASP A 55 -6.49 5.07 -6.70
C ASP A 55 -6.98 5.22 -5.26
N ARG A 56 -8.10 5.93 -5.05
CA ARG A 56 -8.71 6.05 -3.72
C ARG A 56 -9.22 4.70 -3.23
N ARG A 57 -10.00 4.01 -4.04
CA ARG A 57 -10.53 2.67 -3.70
C ARG A 57 -9.39 1.69 -3.45
N TYR A 58 -8.39 1.67 -4.32
CA TYR A 58 -7.20 0.84 -4.17
C TYR A 58 -6.49 1.12 -2.84
N SER A 59 -6.21 2.40 -2.56
CA SER A 59 -5.51 2.81 -1.35
C SER A 59 -6.28 2.49 -0.08
N MET A 60 -7.58 2.78 -0.06
CA MET A 60 -8.43 2.48 1.10
C MET A 60 -8.51 0.97 1.38
N ALA A 61 -8.59 0.15 0.34
CA ALA A 61 -8.59 -1.31 0.47
C ALA A 61 -7.26 -1.82 1.04
N LYS A 62 -6.13 -1.25 0.59
CA LYS A 62 -4.79 -1.62 1.10
C LYS A 62 -4.59 -1.18 2.54
N ILE A 63 -5.02 0.02 2.91
CA ILE A 63 -4.96 0.49 4.30
C ILE A 63 -5.74 -0.46 5.20
N LEU A 64 -6.96 -0.81 4.83
CA LEU A 64 -7.79 -1.74 5.59
C LEU A 64 -7.13 -3.12 5.73
N SER A 65 -6.70 -3.69 4.62
CA SER A 65 -6.08 -5.03 4.58
C SER A 65 -4.81 -5.08 5.42
N PHE A 66 -3.89 -4.13 5.24
CA PHE A 66 -2.63 -4.11 5.99
C PHE A 66 -2.82 -3.80 7.47
N SER A 67 -3.77 -2.93 7.82
CA SER A 67 -4.07 -2.66 9.22
C SER A 67 -4.53 -3.93 9.95
N ARG A 68 -5.34 -4.74 9.29
CA ARG A 68 -5.81 -6.04 9.81
C ARG A 68 -4.71 -7.11 9.87
N GLN A 69 -3.61 -6.91 9.15
CA GLN A 69 -2.43 -7.78 9.21
C GLN A 69 -1.42 -7.34 10.27
N GLY A 70 -1.66 -6.25 10.95
CA GLY A 70 -0.73 -5.72 11.95
C GLY A 70 0.42 -4.90 11.37
N LYS A 71 0.25 -4.32 10.18
CA LYS A 71 1.24 -3.45 9.55
C LYS A 71 1.15 -2.03 10.11
N SER A 72 2.30 -1.37 10.26
CA SER A 72 2.36 0.01 10.73
C SER A 72 1.91 1.01 9.67
N LYS A 73 1.57 2.21 10.08
CA LYS A 73 1.23 3.32 9.17
C LYS A 73 2.36 3.62 8.19
N ILE A 74 3.61 3.64 8.66
CA ILE A 74 4.79 3.87 7.83
C ILE A 74 4.94 2.77 6.79
N PHE A 75 4.75 1.51 7.15
CA PHE A 75 4.78 0.41 6.20
C PHE A 75 3.76 0.61 5.07
N ILE A 76 2.53 0.93 5.43
CA ILE A 76 1.44 1.13 4.47
C ILE A 76 1.72 2.35 3.58
N HIS A 77 2.17 3.46 4.18
CA HIS A 77 2.56 4.67 3.46
C HIS A 77 3.63 4.36 2.41
N ASN A 78 4.71 3.69 2.80
CA ASN A 78 5.80 3.33 1.88
C ASN A 78 5.35 2.39 0.77
N TYR A 79 4.46 1.45 1.09
CA TYR A 79 3.86 0.57 0.09
C TYR A 79 3.10 1.38 -0.97
N LEU A 80 2.25 2.31 -0.54
CA LEU A 80 1.45 3.14 -1.45
C LEU A 80 2.33 4.10 -2.27
N ILE A 81 3.38 4.66 -1.69
CA ILE A 81 4.37 5.47 -2.42
C ILE A 81 5.00 4.65 -3.55
N LYS A 82 5.40 3.41 -3.29
CA LYS A 82 5.97 2.51 -4.31
C LYS A 82 4.98 2.20 -5.43
N LYS A 83 3.68 2.23 -5.13
CA LYS A 83 2.62 2.05 -6.13
C LYS A 83 2.28 3.34 -6.87
N GLY A 84 3.00 4.42 -6.59
CA GLY A 84 2.87 5.70 -7.28
C GLY A 84 1.70 6.56 -6.81
N ILE A 85 1.20 6.32 -5.62
CA ILE A 85 0.18 7.18 -5.00
C ILE A 85 0.87 8.43 -4.42
N ASP A 86 0.30 9.60 -4.65
CA ASP A 86 0.82 10.87 -4.13
C ASP A 86 0.74 10.90 -2.59
N LYS A 87 1.81 11.40 -1.94
CA LYS A 87 1.88 11.41 -0.48
C LYS A 87 0.80 12.25 0.19
N ASN A 88 0.35 13.33 -0.45
CA ASN A 88 -0.73 14.17 0.09
C ASN A 88 -2.07 13.43 0.03
N GLU A 89 -2.31 12.70 -1.05
CA GLU A 89 -3.48 11.83 -1.17
C GLU A 89 -3.45 10.70 -0.13
N ILE A 90 -2.29 10.09 0.10
CA ILE A 90 -2.13 9.05 1.13
C ILE A 90 -2.50 9.59 2.51
N GLN A 91 -2.06 10.80 2.84
CA GLN A 91 -2.40 11.41 4.12
C GLN A 91 -3.92 11.61 4.25
N ASP A 92 -4.57 12.07 3.20
CA ASP A 92 -6.02 12.25 3.18
C ASP A 92 -6.75 10.90 3.34
N TYR A 93 -6.25 9.85 2.72
CA TYR A 93 -6.83 8.50 2.85
C TYR A 93 -6.70 7.97 4.27
N PHE A 94 -5.56 8.18 4.93
CA PHE A 94 -5.41 7.83 6.35
C PHE A 94 -6.34 8.63 7.24
N ASN A 95 -6.49 9.92 6.99
CA ASN A 95 -7.42 10.76 7.75
C ASN A 95 -8.86 10.27 7.61
N THR A 96 -9.27 9.92 6.40
CA THR A 96 -10.60 9.35 6.14
C THR A 96 -10.79 8.00 6.84
N PHE A 97 -9.80 7.12 6.74
CA PHE A 97 -9.84 5.80 7.37
C PHE A 97 -9.97 5.90 8.90
N LYS A 98 -9.27 6.84 9.50
CA LYS A 98 -9.27 7.06 10.95
C LYS A 98 -10.65 7.45 11.49
N ILE A 99 -11.51 8.07 10.69
CA ILE A 99 -12.85 8.50 11.12
C ILE A 99 -13.65 7.33 11.72
N ASN A 100 -13.64 6.17 11.06
CA ASN A 100 -14.35 4.97 11.50
C ASN A 100 -13.45 3.93 12.18
N ASN A 101 -12.15 4.21 12.28
CA ASN A 101 -11.14 3.28 12.79
C ASN A 101 -10.09 4.04 13.60
N ASN A 102 -10.51 4.84 14.58
CA ASN A 102 -9.62 5.75 15.31
C ASN A 102 -8.52 5.05 16.11
N GLU A 103 -8.72 3.81 16.51
CA GLU A 103 -7.74 3.00 17.26
C GLU A 103 -6.97 2.00 16.38
N TRP A 104 -7.02 2.16 15.08
CA TRP A 104 -6.46 1.14 14.16
C TRP A 104 -4.94 0.94 14.32
N GLU A 105 -4.19 2.02 14.59
CA GLU A 105 -2.73 1.91 14.77
C GLU A 105 -2.40 1.13 16.05
N MET A 106 -3.12 1.38 17.13
CA MET A 106 -2.97 0.63 18.37
C MET A 106 -3.31 -0.86 18.16
N ASN A 107 -4.41 -1.14 17.47
CA ASN A 107 -4.84 -2.50 17.17
C ASN A 107 -3.81 -3.22 16.29
N ALA A 108 -3.25 -2.54 15.30
CA ALA A 108 -2.18 -3.09 14.45
C ALA A 108 -0.92 -3.38 15.26
N ALA A 109 -0.52 -2.48 16.14
CA ALA A 109 0.64 -2.65 17.00
C ALA A 109 0.46 -3.84 17.97
N LEU A 110 -0.71 -3.98 18.57
CA LEU A 110 -1.06 -5.12 19.43
C LEU A 110 -1.00 -6.44 18.66
N LEU A 111 -1.55 -6.47 17.45
CA LEU A 111 -1.54 -7.66 16.62
C LEU A 111 -0.12 -8.04 16.21
N PHE A 112 0.72 -7.07 15.86
CA PHE A 112 2.13 -7.29 15.57
C PHE A 112 2.86 -7.90 16.78
N ALA A 113 2.66 -7.33 17.96
CA ALA A 113 3.27 -7.81 19.19
C ALA A 113 2.85 -9.23 19.52
N LYS A 114 1.58 -9.57 19.29
CA LYS A 114 1.08 -10.95 19.46
C LYS A 114 1.71 -11.92 18.48
N LYS A 115 1.74 -11.58 17.20
CA LYS A 115 2.32 -12.42 16.14
C LYS A 115 3.82 -12.68 16.36
N LYS A 116 4.54 -11.70 16.89
CA LYS A 116 5.98 -11.83 17.20
C LYS A 116 6.23 -12.33 18.62
N ASN A 117 5.18 -12.66 19.35
CA ASN A 117 5.25 -13.15 20.75
C ASN A 117 6.04 -12.20 21.67
N LEU A 118 5.94 -10.90 21.46
CA LEU A 118 6.71 -9.91 22.23
C LEU A 118 6.20 -9.74 23.65
N ILE A 119 4.90 -9.89 23.88
CA ILE A 119 4.28 -9.68 25.19
C ILE A 119 4.71 -10.77 26.18
N LYS A 120 4.74 -12.02 25.75
CA LYS A 120 5.09 -13.17 26.58
C LYS A 120 6.58 -13.55 26.53
N SER A 121 7.34 -12.92 25.65
CA SER A 121 8.77 -13.21 25.46
C SER A 121 9.57 -12.81 26.70
N THR A 122 10.65 -13.57 26.97
CA THR A 122 11.64 -13.27 27.99
C THR A 122 12.71 -12.28 27.51
N ASP A 123 12.63 -11.82 26.26
CA ASP A 123 13.52 -10.79 25.72
C ASP A 123 13.48 -9.52 26.58
N SER A 124 14.59 -8.78 26.59
CA SER A 124 14.64 -7.48 27.27
C SER A 124 13.63 -6.49 26.65
N TYR A 125 13.20 -5.53 27.45
CA TYR A 125 12.31 -4.46 26.97
C TYR A 125 12.90 -3.74 25.75
N GLU A 126 14.20 -3.46 25.78
CA GLU A 126 14.90 -2.80 24.67
C GLU A 126 14.84 -3.60 23.36
N LYS A 127 15.00 -4.92 23.44
CA LYS A 127 14.86 -5.81 22.26
C LYS A 127 13.44 -5.79 21.70
N LYS A 128 12.45 -5.88 22.57
CA LYS A 128 11.04 -5.81 22.19
C LYS A 128 10.71 -4.48 21.51
N LEU A 129 11.14 -3.38 22.13
CA LEU A 129 10.98 -2.03 21.61
C LEU A 129 11.64 -1.89 20.24
N GLY A 130 12.87 -2.39 20.09
CA GLY A 130 13.60 -2.36 18.83
C GLY A 130 12.88 -3.12 17.69
N LYS A 131 12.28 -4.26 17.99
CA LYS A 131 11.50 -5.03 17.00
C LYS A 131 10.28 -4.25 16.51
N MET A 132 9.55 -3.61 17.42
CA MET A 132 8.40 -2.78 17.07
C MET A 132 8.80 -1.52 16.30
N ALA A 133 9.88 -0.86 16.71
CA ALA A 133 10.40 0.33 16.04
C ALA A 133 10.85 0.03 14.61
N ARG A 134 11.53 -1.09 14.38
CA ARG A 134 11.93 -1.53 13.02
C ARG A 134 10.73 -1.86 12.14
N ALA A 135 9.62 -2.31 12.73
CA ALA A 135 8.38 -2.52 12.02
C ALA A 135 7.64 -1.21 11.67
N GLY A 136 8.10 -0.08 12.21
CA GLY A 136 7.59 1.24 11.89
C GLY A 136 6.61 1.82 12.91
N PHE A 137 6.41 1.19 14.05
CA PHE A 137 5.54 1.74 15.10
C PHE A 137 6.27 2.82 15.89
N ASN A 138 5.57 3.93 16.17
CA ASN A 138 6.18 5.02 16.96
C ASN A 138 6.36 4.63 18.42
N TYR A 139 7.21 5.37 19.11
CA TYR A 139 7.58 5.10 20.49
C TYR A 139 6.39 5.06 21.46
N GLU A 140 5.45 5.99 21.29
CA GLU A 140 4.26 6.06 22.16
C GLU A 140 3.38 4.80 22.04
N LEU A 141 3.18 4.32 20.81
CA LEU A 141 2.45 3.06 20.57
C LEU A 141 3.20 1.87 21.16
N CYS A 142 4.52 1.81 20.96
CA CYS A 142 5.35 0.73 21.51
C CYS A 142 5.24 0.68 23.04
N LYS A 143 5.32 1.82 23.71
CA LYS A 143 5.17 1.90 25.16
C LYS A 143 3.80 1.41 25.64
N LYS A 144 2.75 1.84 24.97
CA LYS A 144 1.38 1.44 25.32
C LYS A 144 1.17 -0.08 25.16
N VAL A 145 1.78 -0.68 24.14
CA VAL A 145 1.64 -2.10 23.86
C VAL A 145 2.49 -2.97 24.79
N LEU A 146 3.73 -2.55 25.05
CA LEU A 146 4.69 -3.33 25.85
C LEU A 146 4.57 -3.09 27.36
N GLY A 147 3.98 -2.01 27.74
CA GLY A 147 3.78 -1.62 29.15
C GLY A 147 4.92 -0.80 29.74
#